data_3dead8b980f338225e91f7bd2a22a147
#
_entry.id   3dead8b980f338225e91f7bd2a22a147
#
_cell.length_a   1.000
_cell.length_b   1.000
_cell.length_c   1.000
_cell.angle_alpha   90.00
_cell.angle_beta   90.00
_cell.angle_gamma   90.00
#
_symmetry.space_group_name_H-M   'P 1'
#
loop_
_entity.id
_entity.type
_entity.pdbx_description
1 polymer ?
#
loop_
_entity_poly.entity_id
_entity_poly.type
_entity_poly.pdbx_seq_one_letter_code
_entity_poly.pdbx_strand_id
1 'polypeptide(L)'
;MKELILGGARSGKSAFAQRQAVASDLNVIYLATAEAGDAEMVARINRHRAERPATWGLVEEPLALASALRRHAAADCCLLVDCLTLWLSNLLAAGDDRLATESHDLLLTLPTLPGHILLVSNEVGQGIVPANPLARRFRDEAGWLHQAVARCCDRMTFVIAGLPLTLKDFPA
;
A
#
# COMPACT_ATOMS: atom_id res chain seq x y z
N MET A 1 -2.92 -14.03 -5.50
CA MET A 1 -1.63 -13.76 -4.84
C MET A 1 -1.69 -12.40 -4.14
N LYS A 2 -1.19 -12.28 -2.92
CA LYS A 2 -1.09 -11.03 -2.17
C LYS A 2 0.39 -10.73 -1.92
N GLU A 3 0.85 -9.54 -2.29
CA GLU A 3 2.25 -9.13 -2.12
C GLU A 3 2.34 -7.79 -1.39
N LEU A 4 3.18 -7.75 -0.34
CA LEU A 4 3.58 -6.52 0.32
C LEU A 4 4.92 -6.04 -0.26
N ILE A 5 4.94 -4.82 -0.79
CA ILE A 5 6.12 -4.19 -1.39
C ILE A 5 6.54 -3.01 -0.51
N LEU A 6 7.62 -3.20 0.23
CA LEU A 6 8.20 -2.19 1.12
C LEU A 6 9.44 -1.53 0.49
N GLY A 7 9.78 -0.36 0.99
CA GLY A 7 11.03 0.33 0.66
C GLY A 7 11.01 1.78 1.15
N GLY A 8 12.17 2.37 1.30
CA GLY A 8 12.34 3.77 1.70
C GLY A 8 11.76 4.77 0.68
N ALA A 9 11.75 6.04 1.03
CA ALA A 9 11.40 7.10 0.09
C ALA A 9 12.32 7.04 -1.15
N ARG A 10 11.71 7.18 -2.35
CA ARG A 10 12.44 7.13 -3.64
C ARG A 10 13.25 5.85 -3.89
N SER A 11 12.90 4.74 -3.23
CA SER A 11 13.57 3.44 -3.43
C SER A 11 13.28 2.78 -4.78
N GLY A 12 12.27 3.25 -5.53
CA GLY A 12 11.79 2.61 -6.77
C GLY A 12 10.65 1.61 -6.56
N LYS A 13 10.11 1.48 -5.32
CA LYS A 13 9.05 0.52 -4.99
C LYS A 13 7.76 0.68 -5.80
N SER A 14 7.28 1.92 -6.03
CA SER A 14 6.06 2.15 -6.84
C SER A 14 6.28 1.73 -8.29
N ALA A 15 7.44 2.07 -8.88
CA ALA A 15 7.80 1.62 -10.22
C ALA A 15 7.94 0.08 -10.30
N PHE A 16 8.48 -0.56 -9.26
CA PHE A 16 8.52 -2.02 -9.16
C PHE A 16 7.09 -2.59 -9.11
N ALA A 17 6.23 -2.07 -8.24
CA ALA A 17 4.84 -2.50 -8.12
C ALA A 17 4.05 -2.35 -9.45
N GLN A 18 4.25 -1.24 -10.16
CA GLN A 18 3.65 -1.02 -11.49
C GLN A 18 4.12 -2.08 -12.51
N ARG A 19 5.42 -2.41 -12.53
CA ARG A 19 5.92 -3.48 -13.41
C ARG A 19 5.31 -4.84 -13.06
N GLN A 20 5.14 -5.16 -11.76
CA GLN A 20 4.46 -6.39 -11.33
C GLN A 20 2.99 -6.41 -11.75
N ALA A 21 2.29 -5.27 -11.64
CA ALA A 21 0.91 -5.15 -12.09
C ALA A 21 0.78 -5.37 -13.60
N VAL A 22 1.67 -4.78 -14.41
CA VAL A 22 1.71 -5.01 -15.86
C VAL A 22 2.03 -6.49 -16.18
N ALA A 23 3.01 -7.08 -15.47
CA ALA A 23 3.43 -8.46 -15.69
C ALA A 23 2.38 -9.51 -15.26
N SER A 24 1.35 -9.11 -14.51
CA SER A 24 0.26 -10.02 -14.12
C SER A 24 -0.66 -10.39 -15.28
N ASP A 25 -0.68 -9.59 -16.35
CA ASP A 25 -1.58 -9.72 -17.53
C ASP A 25 -3.08 -9.73 -17.13
N LEU A 26 -3.40 -9.09 -15.99
CA LEU A 26 -4.75 -8.96 -15.44
C LEU A 26 -5.30 -7.54 -15.66
N ASN A 27 -6.61 -7.37 -15.45
CA ASN A 27 -7.22 -6.04 -15.41
C ASN A 27 -6.71 -5.27 -14.20
N VAL A 28 -5.93 -4.19 -14.42
CA VAL A 28 -5.33 -3.44 -13.33
C VAL A 28 -6.23 -2.31 -12.86
N ILE A 29 -6.47 -2.26 -11.54
CA ILE A 29 -7.11 -1.13 -10.86
C ILE A 29 -6.10 -0.55 -9.85
N TYR A 30 -5.77 0.72 -10.03
CA TYR A 30 -4.96 1.47 -9.08
C TYR A 30 -5.83 2.05 -8.00
N LEU A 31 -5.57 1.70 -6.75
CA LEU A 31 -6.26 2.19 -5.58
C LEU A 31 -5.37 3.21 -4.86
N ALA A 32 -5.72 4.49 -5.02
CA ALA A 32 -5.02 5.62 -4.41
C ALA A 32 -5.59 5.90 -3.02
N THR A 33 -4.72 5.97 -2.03
CA THR A 33 -5.08 6.29 -0.65
C THR A 33 -4.73 7.72 -0.26
N ALA A 34 -4.05 8.45 -1.15
CA ALA A 34 -3.66 9.83 -0.90
C ALA A 34 -4.87 10.76 -0.93
N GLU A 35 -4.94 11.66 0.06
CA GLU A 35 -5.78 12.85 0.00
C GLU A 35 -4.95 14.06 -0.45
N ALA A 36 -5.55 14.90 -1.29
CA ALA A 36 -4.92 16.13 -1.77
C ALA A 36 -4.97 17.21 -0.66
N GLY A 37 -4.03 17.13 0.30
CA GLY A 37 -4.00 18.06 1.44
C GLY A 37 -3.29 19.38 1.16
N ASP A 38 -2.26 19.37 0.30
CA ASP A 38 -1.46 20.54 -0.04
C ASP A 38 -0.97 20.52 -1.49
N ALA A 39 -0.35 21.61 -1.94
CA ALA A 39 0.13 21.75 -3.32
C ALA A 39 1.23 20.76 -3.69
N GLU A 40 2.08 20.35 -2.74
CA GLU A 40 3.12 19.35 -2.95
C GLU A 40 2.50 17.97 -3.19
N MET A 41 1.50 17.61 -2.38
CA MET A 41 0.78 16.35 -2.52
C MET A 41 -0.01 16.30 -3.84
N VAL A 42 -0.67 17.40 -4.23
CA VAL A 42 -1.35 17.53 -5.54
C VAL A 42 -0.36 17.30 -6.68
N ALA A 43 0.82 17.93 -6.65
CA ALA A 43 1.85 17.75 -7.68
C ALA A 43 2.36 16.30 -7.73
N ARG A 44 2.49 15.65 -6.57
CA ARG A 44 2.89 14.25 -6.44
C ARG A 44 1.82 13.30 -7.02
N ILE A 45 0.56 13.50 -6.67
CA ILE A 45 -0.58 12.72 -7.21
C ILE A 45 -0.62 12.86 -8.74
N ASN A 46 -0.50 14.08 -9.28
CA ASN A 46 -0.53 14.33 -10.72
C ASN A 46 0.63 13.63 -11.45
N ARG A 47 1.84 13.63 -10.87
CA ARG A 47 2.98 12.88 -11.42
C ARG A 47 2.71 11.39 -11.48
N HIS A 48 2.25 10.79 -10.39
CA HIS A 48 1.90 9.38 -10.33
C HIS A 48 0.74 9.01 -11.28
N ARG A 49 -0.19 9.95 -11.51
CA ARG A 49 -1.25 9.78 -12.51
C ARG A 49 -0.71 9.78 -13.94
N ALA A 50 0.24 10.65 -14.26
CA ALA A 50 0.86 10.74 -15.58
C ALA A 50 1.76 9.54 -15.93
N GLU A 51 2.34 8.88 -14.92
CA GLU A 51 3.21 7.71 -15.09
C GLU A 51 2.45 6.39 -15.29
N ARG A 52 1.12 6.38 -15.12
CA ARG A 52 0.29 5.17 -15.22
C ARG A 52 -0.28 4.98 -16.62
N PRO A 53 -0.41 3.72 -17.09
CA PRO A 53 -1.15 3.43 -18.32
C PRO A 53 -2.60 3.94 -18.24
N ALA A 54 -3.07 4.59 -19.29
CA ALA A 54 -4.43 5.15 -19.36
C ALA A 54 -5.53 4.06 -19.32
N THR A 55 -5.17 2.80 -19.56
CA THR A 55 -6.06 1.64 -19.50
C THR A 55 -6.38 1.17 -18.08
N TRP A 56 -5.64 1.65 -17.08
CA TRP A 56 -5.86 1.23 -15.69
C TRP A 56 -7.07 1.93 -15.08
N GLY A 57 -7.90 1.15 -14.36
CA GLY A 57 -8.93 1.72 -13.50
C GLY A 57 -8.30 2.54 -12.36
N LEU A 58 -9.03 3.57 -11.89
CA LEU A 58 -8.65 4.38 -10.73
C LEU A 58 -9.77 4.35 -9.70
N VAL A 59 -9.40 4.06 -8.46
CA VAL A 59 -10.25 4.19 -7.28
C VAL A 59 -9.52 5.06 -6.27
N GLU A 60 -10.17 6.07 -5.74
CA GLU A 60 -9.64 6.92 -4.67
C GLU A 60 -10.39 6.55 -3.38
N GLU A 61 -9.67 6.00 -2.41
CA GLU A 61 -10.23 5.58 -1.12
C GLU A 61 -9.23 5.84 0.01
N PRO A 62 -9.39 6.94 0.76
CA PRO A 62 -8.42 7.31 1.77
C PRO A 62 -8.57 6.57 3.11
N LEU A 63 -9.73 5.98 3.42
CA LEU A 63 -10.04 5.42 4.74
C LEU A 63 -10.52 3.97 4.69
N ALA A 64 -11.60 3.68 3.97
CA ALA A 64 -12.27 2.38 4.00
C ALA A 64 -11.64 1.37 3.02
N LEU A 65 -10.32 1.15 3.15
CA LEU A 65 -9.52 0.36 2.21
C LEU A 65 -10.05 -1.07 2.04
N ALA A 66 -10.39 -1.75 3.14
CA ALA A 66 -10.92 -3.11 3.08
C ALA A 66 -12.23 -3.19 2.28
N SER A 67 -13.12 -2.21 2.45
CA SER A 67 -14.37 -2.11 1.68
C SER A 67 -14.10 -1.88 0.18
N ALA A 68 -13.15 -1.01 -0.16
CA ALA A 68 -12.76 -0.79 -1.55
C ALA A 68 -12.16 -2.07 -2.18
N LEU A 69 -11.30 -2.76 -1.46
CA LEU A 69 -10.72 -4.02 -1.92
C LEU A 69 -11.80 -5.08 -2.18
N ARG A 70 -12.75 -5.26 -1.26
CA ARG A 70 -13.89 -6.21 -1.44
C ARG A 70 -14.73 -5.89 -2.69
N ARG A 71 -14.96 -4.62 -2.99
CA ARG A 71 -15.77 -4.19 -4.14
C ARG A 71 -15.10 -4.44 -5.48
N HIS A 72 -13.78 -4.41 -5.52
CA HIS A 72 -13.03 -4.42 -6.77
C HIS A 72 -12.19 -5.67 -7.00
N ALA A 73 -12.03 -6.53 -5.98
CA ALA A 73 -11.27 -7.77 -6.13
C ALA A 73 -12.04 -8.80 -6.97
N ALA A 74 -11.40 -9.32 -8.01
CA ALA A 74 -11.91 -10.38 -8.87
C ALA A 74 -10.75 -11.28 -9.30
N ALA A 75 -11.03 -12.51 -9.74
CA ALA A 75 -10.00 -13.48 -10.11
C ALA A 75 -9.13 -13.00 -11.30
N ASP A 76 -9.70 -12.18 -12.17
CA ASP A 76 -9.07 -11.58 -13.35
C ASP A 76 -8.57 -10.15 -13.12
N CYS A 77 -8.48 -9.72 -11.84
CA CYS A 77 -8.11 -8.36 -11.48
C CYS A 77 -6.80 -8.31 -10.67
N CYS A 78 -5.97 -7.30 -10.96
CA CYS A 78 -4.83 -6.88 -10.15
C CYS A 78 -5.14 -5.54 -9.48
N LEU A 79 -5.25 -5.52 -8.15
CA LEU A 79 -5.42 -4.31 -7.36
C LEU A 79 -4.05 -3.82 -6.88
N LEU A 80 -3.65 -2.60 -7.26
CA LEU A 80 -2.43 -1.97 -6.81
C LEU A 80 -2.76 -0.83 -5.86
N VAL A 81 -2.52 -1.05 -4.57
CA VAL A 81 -2.72 -0.05 -3.49
C VAL A 81 -1.45 0.77 -3.31
N ASP A 82 -1.51 2.09 -3.51
CA ASP A 82 -0.39 3.00 -3.27
C ASP A 82 -0.86 4.25 -2.51
N CYS A 83 -0.60 4.34 -1.16
CA CYS A 83 0.18 3.39 -0.36
C CYS A 83 -0.41 3.24 1.06
N LEU A 84 -0.05 2.17 1.76
CA LEU A 84 -0.49 1.93 3.15
C LEU A 84 0.00 3.00 4.13
N THR A 85 1.15 3.64 3.88
CA THR A 85 1.66 4.73 4.74
C THR A 85 0.80 5.98 4.70
N LEU A 86 0.27 6.37 3.54
CA LEU A 86 -0.67 7.49 3.43
C LEU A 86 -2.02 7.11 4.04
N TRP A 87 -2.50 5.89 3.76
CA TRP A 87 -3.70 5.35 4.40
C TRP A 87 -3.59 5.39 5.94
N LEU A 88 -2.48 4.90 6.51
CA LEU A 88 -2.23 4.97 7.95
C LEU A 88 -2.22 6.41 8.49
N SER A 89 -1.63 7.35 7.74
CA SER A 89 -1.64 8.77 8.10
C SER A 89 -3.07 9.32 8.19
N ASN A 90 -3.92 8.98 7.23
CA ASN A 90 -5.32 9.39 7.21
C ASN A 90 -6.10 8.78 8.39
N LEU A 91 -5.85 7.51 8.70
CA LEU A 91 -6.48 6.85 9.85
C LEU A 91 -6.08 7.48 11.18
N LEU A 92 -4.80 7.80 11.37
CA LEU A 92 -4.32 8.49 12.57
C LEU A 92 -4.94 9.88 12.74
N ALA A 93 -5.19 10.58 11.63
CA ALA A 93 -5.89 11.86 11.65
C ALA A 93 -7.39 11.70 11.96
N ALA A 94 -8.00 10.58 11.54
CA ALA A 94 -9.40 10.27 11.78
C ALA A 94 -9.69 9.75 13.23
N GLY A 95 -8.66 9.36 13.97
CA GLY A 95 -8.74 8.95 15.38
C GLY A 95 -8.54 7.45 15.63
N ASP A 96 -8.34 7.11 16.90
CA ASP A 96 -7.91 5.77 17.34
C ASP A 96 -8.93 4.67 17.03
N ASP A 97 -10.21 4.95 17.22
CA ASP A 97 -11.28 3.99 16.89
C ASP A 97 -11.30 3.66 15.40
N ARG A 98 -11.08 4.67 14.55
CA ARG A 98 -11.02 4.46 13.10
C ARG A 98 -9.79 3.67 12.71
N LEU A 99 -8.63 3.98 13.28
CA LEU A 99 -7.39 3.24 13.07
C LEU A 99 -7.57 1.75 13.43
N ALA A 100 -8.10 1.48 14.61
CA ALA A 100 -8.31 0.10 15.09
C ALA A 100 -9.28 -0.66 14.18
N THR A 101 -10.43 -0.06 13.86
CA THR A 101 -11.47 -0.70 13.05
C THR A 101 -10.98 -1.01 11.64
N GLU A 102 -10.41 -0.03 10.92
CA GLU A 102 -10.00 -0.21 9.53
C GLU A 102 -8.78 -1.13 9.39
N SER A 103 -7.84 -1.06 10.35
CA SER A 103 -6.69 -1.97 10.36
C SER A 103 -7.13 -3.41 10.58
N HIS A 104 -8.04 -3.64 11.53
CA HIS A 104 -8.59 -4.97 11.80
C HIS A 104 -9.37 -5.51 10.57
N ASP A 105 -10.23 -4.69 9.97
CA ASP A 105 -11.02 -5.08 8.79
C ASP A 105 -10.13 -5.42 7.59
N LEU A 106 -9.06 -4.67 7.36
CA LEU A 106 -8.07 -4.98 6.32
C LEU A 106 -7.45 -6.36 6.52
N LEU A 107 -7.00 -6.67 7.75
CA LEU A 107 -6.33 -7.93 8.06
C LEU A 107 -7.27 -9.15 7.95
N LEU A 108 -8.54 -9.00 8.30
CA LEU A 108 -9.55 -10.04 8.10
C LEU A 108 -9.90 -10.23 6.63
N THR A 109 -9.95 -9.14 5.88
CA THR A 109 -10.38 -9.14 4.47
C THR A 109 -9.31 -9.69 3.54
N LEU A 110 -8.06 -9.24 3.71
CA LEU A 110 -6.98 -9.49 2.76
C LEU A 110 -6.79 -10.98 2.39
N PRO A 111 -6.79 -11.94 3.34
CA PRO A 111 -6.62 -13.35 3.01
C PRO A 111 -7.75 -13.94 2.15
N THR A 112 -8.95 -13.36 2.22
CA THR A 112 -10.16 -13.88 1.55
C THR A 112 -10.32 -13.39 0.11
N LEU A 113 -9.59 -12.35 -0.30
CA LEU A 113 -9.77 -11.72 -1.60
C LEU A 113 -9.26 -12.60 -2.75
N PRO A 114 -10.00 -12.66 -3.87
CA PRO A 114 -9.50 -13.26 -5.10
C PRO A 114 -8.50 -12.35 -5.84
N GLY A 115 -7.90 -12.86 -6.90
CA GLY A 115 -7.03 -12.10 -7.81
C GLY A 115 -5.65 -11.78 -7.23
N HIS A 116 -5.04 -10.73 -7.78
CA HIS A 116 -3.70 -10.28 -7.42
C HIS A 116 -3.79 -8.95 -6.66
N ILE A 117 -3.25 -8.89 -5.44
CA ILE A 117 -3.28 -7.69 -4.60
C ILE A 117 -1.84 -7.26 -4.31
N LEU A 118 -1.46 -6.10 -4.80
CA LEU A 118 -0.16 -5.48 -4.56
C LEU A 118 -0.34 -4.32 -3.56
N LEU A 119 0.31 -4.40 -2.41
CA LEU A 119 0.24 -3.39 -1.35
C LEU A 119 1.59 -2.68 -1.24
N VAL A 120 1.64 -1.41 -1.63
CA VAL A 120 2.86 -0.60 -1.52
C VAL A 120 2.89 0.14 -0.20
N SER A 121 4.04 0.15 0.48
CA SER A 121 4.22 0.95 1.70
C SER A 121 5.64 1.48 1.85
N ASN A 122 5.80 2.60 2.57
CA ASN A 122 7.12 3.10 2.92
C ASN A 122 7.63 2.43 4.20
N GLU A 123 8.88 1.98 4.17
CA GLU A 123 9.62 1.65 5.37
C GLU A 123 10.10 2.94 6.04
N VAL A 124 9.68 3.18 7.29
CA VAL A 124 9.96 4.42 8.05
C VAL A 124 10.61 4.14 9.41
N GLY A 125 10.92 2.87 9.72
CA GLY A 125 11.44 2.44 11.02
C GLY A 125 12.97 2.37 11.11
N GLN A 126 13.69 2.40 10.00
CA GLN A 126 15.16 2.19 9.96
C GLN A 126 15.99 3.48 10.16
N GLY A 127 15.34 4.60 10.44
CA GLY A 127 16.02 5.87 10.69
C GLY A 127 16.24 6.17 12.18
N ILE A 128 16.76 7.37 12.46
CA ILE A 128 16.89 7.90 13.81
C ILE A 128 15.49 8.06 14.43
N VAL A 129 15.36 7.77 15.73
CA VAL A 129 14.10 7.93 16.45
C VAL A 129 13.62 9.39 16.39
N PRO A 130 12.41 9.65 15.86
CA PRO A 130 11.92 11.02 15.71
C PRO A 130 11.73 11.71 17.07
N ALA A 131 12.09 13.00 17.16
CA ALA A 131 11.85 13.80 18.36
C ALA A 131 10.36 14.08 18.61
N ASN A 132 9.57 14.19 17.54
CA ASN A 132 8.13 14.46 17.60
C ASN A 132 7.34 13.19 18.02
N PRO A 133 6.47 13.26 19.05
CA PRO A 133 5.67 12.13 19.52
C PRO A 133 4.76 11.52 18.44
N LEU A 134 4.10 12.35 17.62
CA LEU A 134 3.25 11.87 16.53
C LEU A 134 4.03 11.09 15.48
N ALA A 135 5.22 11.56 15.12
CA ALA A 135 6.09 10.86 14.19
C ALA A 135 6.58 9.51 14.76
N ARG A 136 6.85 9.42 16.07
CA ARG A 136 7.16 8.14 16.72
C ARG A 136 5.98 7.18 16.66
N ARG A 137 4.78 7.68 17.02
CA ARG A 137 3.56 6.89 16.93
C ARG A 137 3.33 6.36 15.51
N PHE A 138 3.40 7.25 14.52
CA PHE A 138 3.26 6.85 13.11
C PHE A 138 4.25 5.75 12.71
N ARG A 139 5.51 5.88 13.10
CA ARG A 139 6.56 4.88 12.84
C ARG A 139 6.22 3.53 13.47
N ASP A 140 5.79 3.54 14.74
CA ASP A 140 5.48 2.32 15.49
C ASP A 140 4.23 1.63 14.91
N GLU A 141 3.16 2.39 14.63
CA GLU A 141 1.95 1.88 13.97
C GLU A 141 2.24 1.32 12.57
N ALA A 142 3.11 1.99 11.80
CA ALA A 142 3.53 1.49 10.49
C ALA A 142 4.25 0.14 10.62
N GLY A 143 5.15 0.00 11.60
CA GLY A 143 5.86 -1.24 11.86
C GLY A 143 4.93 -2.40 12.24
N TRP A 144 3.96 -2.16 13.12
CA TRP A 144 2.95 -3.16 13.50
C TRP A 144 2.05 -3.54 12.33
N LEU A 145 1.58 -2.56 11.56
CA LEU A 145 0.78 -2.79 10.36
C LEU A 145 1.55 -3.63 9.32
N HIS A 146 2.80 -3.29 9.05
CA HIS A 146 3.63 -4.05 8.09
C HIS A 146 3.83 -5.50 8.52
N GLN A 147 4.10 -5.77 9.81
CA GLN A 147 4.21 -7.12 10.32
C GLN A 147 2.90 -7.91 10.18
N ALA A 148 1.77 -7.27 10.48
CA ALA A 148 0.46 -7.90 10.39
C ALA A 148 0.09 -8.21 8.92
N VAL A 149 0.27 -7.24 8.01
CA VAL A 149 0.00 -7.42 6.57
C VAL A 149 0.94 -8.45 5.95
N ALA A 150 2.23 -8.46 6.32
CA ALA A 150 3.19 -9.45 5.82
C ALA A 150 2.80 -10.90 6.19
N ARG A 151 2.13 -11.11 7.33
CA ARG A 151 1.59 -12.44 7.70
C ARG A 151 0.45 -12.87 6.78
N CYS A 152 -0.36 -11.92 6.31
CA CYS A 152 -1.49 -12.17 5.41
C CYS A 152 -1.10 -12.27 3.92
N CYS A 153 0.11 -11.85 3.56
CA CYS A 153 0.59 -11.88 2.18
C CYS A 153 1.33 -13.17 1.85
N ASP A 154 1.23 -13.61 0.60
CA ASP A 154 1.97 -14.77 0.05
C ASP A 154 3.43 -14.39 -0.19
N ARG A 155 3.66 -13.13 -0.62
CA ARG A 155 4.99 -12.59 -0.93
C ARG A 155 5.24 -11.27 -0.21
N MET A 156 6.52 -11.05 0.16
CA MET A 156 7.01 -9.77 0.65
C MET A 156 8.32 -9.41 -0.04
N THR A 157 8.35 -8.23 -0.67
CA THR A 157 9.53 -7.71 -1.37
C THR A 157 9.96 -6.39 -0.75
N PHE A 158 11.27 -6.27 -0.46
CA PHE A 158 11.88 -5.01 -0.05
C PHE A 158 12.66 -4.39 -1.21
N VAL A 159 12.38 -3.12 -1.55
CA VAL A 159 13.02 -2.44 -2.68
C VAL A 159 14.05 -1.43 -2.17
N ILE A 160 15.30 -1.61 -2.58
CA ILE A 160 16.45 -0.74 -2.25
C ILE A 160 17.14 -0.31 -3.55
N ALA A 161 17.30 0.99 -3.77
CA ALA A 161 17.99 1.53 -4.96
C ALA A 161 17.48 0.96 -6.29
N GLY A 162 16.16 0.75 -6.40
CA GLY A 162 15.50 0.18 -7.59
C GLY A 162 15.57 -1.34 -7.70
N LEU A 163 16.30 -2.01 -6.79
CA LEU A 163 16.50 -3.47 -6.79
C LEU A 163 15.56 -4.14 -5.80
N PRO A 164 14.77 -5.15 -6.22
CA PRO A 164 13.91 -5.91 -5.31
C PRO A 164 14.71 -6.99 -4.58
N LEU A 165 14.43 -7.13 -3.29
CA LEU A 165 14.89 -8.22 -2.43
C LEU A 165 13.67 -8.95 -1.89
N THR A 166 13.46 -10.19 -2.30
CA THR A 166 12.35 -11.01 -1.80
C THR A 166 12.69 -11.53 -0.41
N LEU A 167 11.86 -11.19 0.59
CA LEU A 167 12.02 -11.61 1.99
C LEU A 167 11.09 -12.77 2.36
N LYS A 168 9.96 -12.89 1.67
CA LYS A 168 8.99 -13.97 1.83
C LYS A 168 8.47 -14.34 0.46
N ASP A 169 8.43 -15.62 0.14
CA ASP A 169 7.82 -16.16 -1.07
C ASP A 169 7.30 -17.56 -0.77
N PHE A 170 6.02 -17.66 -0.43
CA PHE A 170 5.32 -18.92 -0.27
C PHE A 170 4.38 -19.05 -1.48
N PRO A 171 4.65 -19.98 -2.40
CA PRO A 171 3.69 -20.27 -3.47
C PRO A 171 2.36 -20.72 -2.82
N ALA A 172 1.27 -20.20 -3.36
CA ALA A 172 -0.08 -20.56 -2.95
C ALA A 172 -0.37 -22.04 -3.25
#